data_10c7e7c07e96e0a9f63d8906e29a168a
#
_entry.id   10c7e7c07e96e0a9f63d8906e29a168a
#
_cell.length_a   1.000
_cell.length_b   1.000
_cell.length_c   1.000
_cell.angle_alpha   90.00
_cell.angle_beta   90.00
_cell.angle_gamma   90.00
#
_symmetry.space_group_name_H-M   'P 1'
#
loop_
_entity.id
_entity.type
_entity.pdbx_description
1 polymer ?
#
loop_
_entity_poly.entity_id
_entity_poly.type
_entity_poly.pdbx_seq_one_letter_code
_entity_poly.pdbx_strand_id
1 'polypeptide(L)'
;MRGLRVTGMDLELLPPRPTKPVLFSKTQEYALQALVHLALTPGEFRLNREVASHLEVPGPYLAKVLKRFAQLGYLESAKGRGGGYRIRRRALDAPVREVVIVADGNDPFAGCLLGLPRCSDHAACPIHDKWMPLRARIATLLETQTVADLAAKARNGRTRLAPARKPAGKR
;
A
#
# COMPACT_ATOMS: atom_id res chain seq x y z
N MET A 1 17.38 31.24 5.36
CA MET A 1 17.03 30.05 4.55
C MET A 1 17.20 30.40 3.09
N ARG A 2 18.31 30.02 2.47
CA ARG A 2 18.55 30.28 1.03
C ARG A 2 17.94 29.12 0.26
N GLY A 3 16.88 29.42 -0.50
CA GLY A 3 16.29 28.45 -1.42
C GLY A 3 17.32 28.07 -2.49
N LEU A 4 17.58 26.78 -2.62
CA LEU A 4 18.36 26.24 -3.73
C LEU A 4 17.59 26.54 -5.03
N ARG A 5 18.01 27.57 -5.75
CA ARG A 5 17.65 27.73 -7.17
C ARG A 5 18.52 26.76 -7.93
N VAL A 6 17.96 25.66 -8.38
CA VAL A 6 18.57 24.80 -9.40
C VAL A 6 18.39 25.50 -10.74
N THR A 7 19.28 26.43 -11.02
CA THR A 7 19.36 27.12 -12.31
C THR A 7 20.26 26.31 -13.24
N GLY A 8 19.75 25.84 -14.34
CA GLY A 8 20.53 25.38 -15.48
C GLY A 8 20.82 23.88 -15.60
N MET A 9 20.05 23.03 -14.94
CA MET A 9 20.08 21.62 -15.28
C MET A 9 18.94 21.35 -16.26
N ASP A 10 19.30 20.92 -17.48
CA ASP A 10 18.34 20.58 -18.52
C ASP A 10 17.35 19.54 -17.98
N LEU A 11 16.15 19.98 -17.69
CA LEU A 11 15.05 19.16 -17.16
C LEU A 11 14.65 18.07 -18.17
N GLU A 12 15.10 18.21 -19.42
CA GLU A 12 14.88 17.25 -20.52
C GLU A 12 15.74 15.98 -20.42
N LEU A 13 16.84 16.00 -19.68
CA LEU A 13 17.70 14.83 -19.45
C LEU A 13 17.20 13.91 -18.31
N LEU A 14 16.21 14.36 -17.55
CA LEU A 14 15.61 13.50 -16.55
C LEU A 14 14.62 12.53 -17.21
N PRO A 15 14.68 11.24 -16.87
CA PRO A 15 13.64 10.31 -17.32
C PRO A 15 12.26 10.88 -16.94
N PRO A 16 11.22 10.64 -17.75
CA PRO A 16 9.88 11.13 -17.47
C PRO A 16 9.52 10.76 -16.04
N ARG A 17 9.12 11.76 -15.24
CA ARG A 17 8.77 11.55 -13.83
C ARG A 17 7.76 10.41 -13.77
N PRO A 18 7.99 9.38 -12.93
CA PRO A 18 6.98 8.36 -12.74
C PRO A 18 5.69 9.08 -12.36
N THR A 19 4.62 8.79 -13.06
CA THR A 19 3.30 9.43 -12.87
C THR A 19 2.72 9.21 -11.49
N LYS A 20 3.37 8.34 -10.68
CA LYS A 20 3.06 8.09 -9.27
C LYS A 20 4.35 7.98 -8.48
N PRO A 21 4.50 8.71 -7.35
CA PRO A 21 5.57 8.43 -6.41
C PRO A 21 5.38 7.01 -5.87
N VAL A 22 6.34 6.14 -6.09
CA VAL A 22 6.29 4.74 -5.63
C VAL A 22 6.96 4.70 -4.27
N LEU A 23 6.17 4.85 -3.20
CA LEU A 23 6.62 4.63 -1.83
C LEU A 23 6.54 3.13 -1.49
N PHE A 24 5.55 2.45 -2.05
CA PHE A 24 5.28 1.03 -1.90
C PHE A 24 5.39 0.31 -3.25
N SER A 25 5.70 -0.98 -3.20
CA SER A 25 5.59 -1.86 -4.37
C SER A 25 4.13 -1.98 -4.82
N LYS A 26 3.91 -2.40 -6.06
CA LYS A 26 2.54 -2.65 -6.54
C LYS A 26 1.83 -3.75 -5.75
N THR A 27 2.57 -4.73 -5.23
CA THR A 27 2.04 -5.77 -4.35
C THR A 27 1.51 -5.16 -3.06
N GLN A 28 2.28 -4.27 -2.44
CA GLN A 28 1.91 -3.58 -1.21
C GLN A 28 0.71 -2.66 -1.41
N GLU A 29 0.70 -1.86 -2.50
CA GLU A 29 -0.43 -1.01 -2.86
C GLU A 29 -1.72 -1.82 -3.03
N TYR A 30 -1.68 -2.92 -3.81
CA TYR A 30 -2.85 -3.76 -4.06
C TYR A 30 -3.32 -4.50 -2.81
N ALA A 31 -2.39 -4.95 -1.95
CA ALA A 31 -2.74 -5.57 -0.68
C ALA A 31 -3.51 -4.59 0.23
N LEU A 32 -2.98 -3.39 0.42
CA LEU A 32 -3.63 -2.35 1.23
C LEU A 32 -5.02 -2.00 0.68
N GLN A 33 -5.12 -1.71 -0.61
CA GLN A 33 -6.39 -1.38 -1.25
C GLN A 33 -7.41 -2.51 -1.10
N ALA A 34 -7.01 -3.76 -1.33
CA ALA A 34 -7.91 -4.91 -1.26
C ALA A 34 -8.37 -5.19 0.18
N LEU A 35 -7.48 -5.14 1.17
CA LEU A 35 -7.86 -5.36 2.56
C LEU A 35 -8.79 -4.26 3.07
N VAL A 36 -8.52 -3.00 2.76
CA VAL A 36 -9.41 -1.88 3.11
C VAL A 36 -10.76 -2.03 2.41
N HIS A 37 -10.78 -2.43 1.12
CA HIS A 37 -12.03 -2.67 0.39
C HIS A 37 -12.87 -3.79 1.04
N LEU A 38 -12.25 -4.93 1.38
CA LEU A 38 -12.93 -6.02 2.08
C LEU A 38 -13.40 -5.63 3.48
N ALA A 39 -12.69 -4.72 4.14
CA ALA A 39 -13.08 -4.17 5.45
C ALA A 39 -14.26 -3.21 5.40
N LEU A 40 -14.71 -2.77 4.22
CA LEU A 40 -15.95 -2.01 4.09
C LEU A 40 -17.19 -2.86 4.39
N THR A 41 -17.13 -4.16 4.09
CA THR A 41 -18.21 -5.14 4.34
C THR A 41 -17.65 -6.39 5.02
N PRO A 42 -17.25 -6.33 6.31
CA PRO A 42 -16.42 -7.36 6.95
C PRO A 42 -17.11 -8.72 7.10
N GLY A 43 -18.45 -8.77 7.05
CA GLY A 43 -19.23 -10.02 7.13
C GLY A 43 -19.41 -10.75 5.80
N GLU A 44 -19.05 -10.14 4.67
CA GLU A 44 -19.40 -10.65 3.35
C GLU A 44 -18.21 -11.27 2.62
N PHE A 45 -18.47 -12.37 1.89
CA PHE A 45 -17.52 -12.86 0.90
C PHE A 45 -17.60 -12.04 -0.38
N ARG A 46 -16.43 -11.65 -0.90
CA ARG A 46 -16.29 -10.91 -2.15
C ARG A 46 -15.43 -11.72 -3.12
N LEU A 47 -15.92 -11.88 -4.34
CA LEU A 47 -15.16 -12.55 -5.38
C LEU A 47 -13.94 -11.72 -5.79
N ASN A 48 -12.82 -12.39 -6.06
CA ASN A 48 -11.60 -11.70 -6.53
C ASN A 48 -11.86 -10.79 -7.74
N ARG A 49 -12.70 -11.23 -8.70
CA ARG A 49 -13.04 -10.44 -9.89
C ARG A 49 -13.77 -9.14 -9.55
N GLU A 50 -14.63 -9.15 -8.52
CA GLU A 50 -15.38 -7.96 -8.07
C GLU A 50 -14.45 -6.96 -7.42
N VAL A 51 -13.57 -7.42 -6.52
CA VAL A 51 -12.55 -6.59 -5.86
C VAL A 51 -11.60 -6.02 -6.91
N ALA A 52 -11.09 -6.84 -7.83
CA ALA A 52 -10.18 -6.43 -8.89
C ALA A 52 -10.80 -5.38 -9.83
N SER A 53 -12.06 -5.58 -10.22
CA SER A 53 -12.81 -4.64 -11.06
C SER A 53 -13.05 -3.30 -10.35
N HIS A 54 -13.40 -3.33 -9.06
CA HIS A 54 -13.64 -2.11 -8.28
C HIS A 54 -12.35 -1.29 -8.09
N LEU A 55 -11.24 -1.98 -7.85
CA LEU A 55 -9.93 -1.34 -7.61
C LEU A 55 -9.17 -1.03 -8.90
N GLU A 56 -9.66 -1.49 -10.04
CA GLU A 56 -9.00 -1.38 -11.36
C GLU A 56 -7.59 -2.00 -11.37
N VAL A 57 -7.46 -3.16 -10.72
CA VAL A 57 -6.20 -3.92 -10.63
C VAL A 57 -6.27 -5.24 -11.41
N PRO A 58 -5.14 -5.78 -11.91
CA PRO A 58 -5.12 -7.05 -12.63
C PRO A 58 -5.61 -8.21 -11.76
N GLY A 59 -6.74 -8.85 -12.13
CA GLY A 59 -7.37 -9.91 -11.36
C GLY A 59 -6.46 -11.09 -11.02
N PRO A 60 -5.69 -11.66 -11.97
CA PRO A 60 -4.76 -12.75 -11.68
C PRO A 60 -3.66 -12.38 -10.67
N TYR A 61 -3.20 -11.12 -10.71
CA TYR A 61 -2.21 -10.64 -9.76
C TYR A 61 -2.82 -10.48 -8.37
N LEU A 62 -4.00 -9.85 -8.28
CA LEU A 62 -4.72 -9.68 -7.02
C LEU A 62 -5.03 -11.03 -6.37
N ALA A 63 -5.39 -12.06 -7.17
CA ALA A 63 -5.65 -13.40 -6.65
C ALA A 63 -4.45 -14.00 -5.91
N LYS A 64 -3.21 -13.77 -6.40
CA LYS A 64 -1.98 -14.22 -5.71
C LYS A 64 -1.81 -13.51 -4.37
N VAL A 65 -2.06 -12.20 -4.34
CA VAL A 65 -1.99 -11.39 -3.11
C VAL A 65 -3.02 -11.88 -2.10
N LEU A 66 -4.30 -11.96 -2.47
CA LEU A 66 -5.37 -12.41 -1.56
C LEU A 66 -5.15 -13.84 -1.06
N LYS A 67 -4.66 -14.75 -1.93
CA LYS A 67 -4.32 -16.11 -1.53
C LYS A 67 -3.25 -16.13 -0.44
N ARG A 68 -2.20 -15.30 -0.56
CA ARG A 68 -1.16 -15.19 0.47
C ARG A 68 -1.74 -14.74 1.82
N PHE A 69 -2.58 -13.71 1.81
CA PHE A 69 -3.23 -13.23 3.03
C PHE A 69 -4.21 -14.26 3.64
N ALA A 70 -4.88 -15.06 2.81
CA ALA A 70 -5.72 -16.16 3.30
C ALA A 70 -4.88 -17.28 3.93
N GLN A 71 -3.76 -17.66 3.32
CA GLN A 71 -2.84 -18.66 3.89
C GLN A 71 -2.27 -18.24 5.24
N LEU A 72 -2.05 -16.94 5.43
CA LEU A 72 -1.53 -16.38 6.69
C LEU A 72 -2.64 -16.04 7.71
N GLY A 73 -3.91 -16.35 7.39
CA GLY A 73 -5.03 -16.21 8.32
C GLY A 73 -5.59 -14.79 8.46
N TYR A 74 -5.25 -13.86 7.57
CA TYR A 74 -5.84 -12.52 7.51
C TYR A 74 -7.20 -12.52 6.81
N LEU A 75 -7.36 -13.42 5.84
CA LEU A 75 -8.60 -13.60 5.11
C LEU A 75 -9.13 -15.02 5.30
N GLU A 76 -10.42 -15.16 5.18
CA GLU A 76 -11.07 -16.42 4.96
C GLU A 76 -11.35 -16.59 3.46
N SER A 77 -11.16 -17.80 2.92
CA SER A 77 -11.47 -18.10 1.54
C SER A 77 -12.50 -19.21 1.45
N ALA A 78 -13.51 -19.02 0.61
CA ALA A 78 -14.51 -20.03 0.30
C ALA A 78 -14.63 -20.25 -1.19
N LYS A 79 -14.84 -21.54 -1.61
CA LYS A 79 -15.03 -21.93 -3.00
C LYS A 79 -16.52 -21.96 -3.36
N GLY A 80 -16.81 -21.91 -4.66
CA GLY A 80 -18.16 -22.09 -5.19
C GLY A 80 -19.00 -20.83 -5.25
N ARG A 81 -20.31 -21.04 -5.41
CA ARG A 81 -21.31 -19.98 -5.54
C ARG A 81 -21.41 -19.21 -4.23
N GLY A 82 -21.24 -17.88 -4.26
CA GLY A 82 -21.18 -17.05 -3.03
C GLY A 82 -19.85 -17.12 -2.28
N GLY A 83 -18.82 -17.79 -2.82
CA GLY A 83 -17.48 -17.82 -2.23
C GLY A 83 -16.66 -16.56 -2.55
N GLY A 84 -15.35 -16.67 -2.34
CA GLY A 84 -14.40 -15.56 -2.50
C GLY A 84 -13.56 -15.35 -1.25
N TYR A 85 -13.31 -14.10 -0.90
CA TYR A 85 -12.54 -13.72 0.27
C TYR A 85 -13.36 -12.87 1.22
N ARG A 86 -13.22 -13.14 2.52
CA ARG A 86 -13.82 -12.37 3.62
C ARG A 86 -12.73 -11.97 4.59
N ILE A 87 -12.76 -10.73 5.05
CA ILE A 87 -11.76 -10.23 6.01
C ILE A 87 -11.99 -10.83 7.40
N ARG A 88 -10.90 -11.22 8.06
CA ARG A 88 -10.92 -11.69 9.45
C ARG A 88 -10.55 -10.58 10.42
N ARG A 89 -10.90 -10.76 11.69
CA ARG A 89 -10.58 -9.81 12.76
C ARG A 89 -9.10 -9.47 12.80
N ARG A 90 -8.23 -10.47 12.65
CA ARG A 90 -6.79 -10.28 12.57
C ARG A 90 -6.37 -9.22 11.53
N ALA A 91 -6.98 -9.23 10.36
CA ALA A 91 -6.66 -8.25 9.31
C ALA A 91 -7.23 -6.88 9.62
N LEU A 92 -8.39 -6.79 10.27
CA LEU A 92 -8.97 -5.50 10.68
C LEU A 92 -8.08 -4.78 11.67
N ASP A 93 -7.54 -5.52 12.63
CA ASP A 93 -6.69 -5.00 13.71
C ASP A 93 -5.22 -4.86 13.28
N ALA A 94 -4.85 -5.37 12.08
CA ALA A 94 -3.48 -5.31 11.59
C ALA A 94 -3.05 -3.87 11.29
N PRO A 95 -1.88 -3.43 11.82
CA PRO A 95 -1.26 -2.19 11.41
C PRO A 95 -0.96 -2.17 9.91
N VAL A 96 -1.02 -1.00 9.30
CA VAL A 96 -0.66 -0.82 7.87
C VAL A 96 0.74 -1.35 7.59
N ARG A 97 1.70 -1.16 8.51
CA ARG A 97 3.06 -1.67 8.38
C ARG A 97 3.12 -3.19 8.27
N GLU A 98 2.34 -3.91 9.09
CA GLU A 98 2.26 -5.37 9.02
C GLU A 98 1.73 -5.83 7.67
N VAL A 99 0.68 -5.19 7.15
CA VAL A 99 0.13 -5.49 5.82
C VAL A 99 1.17 -5.30 4.73
N VAL A 100 1.93 -4.20 4.78
CA VAL A 100 2.98 -3.90 3.80
C VAL A 100 4.09 -4.95 3.83
N ILE A 101 4.55 -5.36 5.01
CA ILE A 101 5.58 -6.40 5.16
C ILE A 101 5.05 -7.76 4.69
N VAL A 102 3.82 -8.11 5.06
CA VAL A 102 3.19 -9.38 4.67
C VAL A 102 3.00 -9.46 3.17
N ALA A 103 2.73 -8.35 2.48
CA ALA A 103 2.43 -8.34 1.05
C ALA A 103 3.56 -8.92 0.19
N ASP A 104 4.81 -8.55 0.42
CA ASP A 104 5.97 -9.04 -0.36
C ASP A 104 7.21 -9.42 0.47
N GLY A 105 7.08 -9.44 1.81
CA GLY A 105 8.13 -9.90 2.70
C GLY A 105 9.20 -8.85 3.00
N ASN A 106 9.02 -7.61 2.59
CA ASN A 106 9.98 -6.53 2.76
C ASN A 106 9.38 -5.31 3.46
N ASP A 107 10.11 -4.76 4.43
CA ASP A 107 9.79 -3.46 5.03
C ASP A 107 10.53 -2.38 4.22
N PRO A 108 9.82 -1.56 3.43
CA PRO A 108 10.44 -0.55 2.58
C PRO A 108 11.16 0.54 3.37
N PHE A 109 10.91 0.63 4.69
CA PHE A 109 11.52 1.63 5.57
C PHE A 109 12.59 1.06 6.50
N ALA A 110 12.95 -0.22 6.39
CA ALA A 110 13.99 -0.83 7.23
C ALA A 110 15.42 -0.42 6.80
N GLY A 111 15.60 -0.06 5.52
CA GLY A 111 16.89 0.13 4.89
C GLY A 111 17.47 1.54 4.94
N CYS A 112 18.68 1.67 4.42
CA CYS A 112 19.33 2.94 4.14
C CYS A 112 18.71 3.61 2.90
N LEU A 113 18.47 4.91 2.93
CA LEU A 113 17.94 5.67 1.79
C LEU A 113 18.85 5.59 0.55
N LEU A 114 20.16 5.49 0.75
CA LEU A 114 21.16 5.34 -0.32
C LEU A 114 21.43 3.88 -0.71
N GLY A 115 20.64 2.91 -0.17
CA GLY A 115 20.81 1.49 -0.50
C GLY A 115 22.05 0.84 0.10
N LEU A 116 22.69 1.45 1.10
CA LEU A 116 23.84 0.83 1.78
C LEU A 116 23.39 -0.40 2.59
N PRO A 117 24.24 -1.42 2.76
CA PRO A 117 23.88 -2.69 3.40
C PRO A 117 23.38 -2.54 4.85
N ARG A 118 23.87 -1.53 5.55
CA ARG A 118 23.48 -1.23 6.93
C ARG A 118 23.20 0.25 7.11
N CYS A 119 22.13 0.56 7.85
CA CYS A 119 21.81 1.89 8.30
C CYS A 119 22.06 1.96 9.80
N SER A 120 23.20 2.51 10.22
CA SER A 120 23.60 2.59 11.64
C SER A 120 24.31 3.90 11.95
N ASP A 121 24.25 4.32 13.20
CA ASP A 121 24.90 5.54 13.68
C ASP A 121 26.45 5.43 13.64
N HIS A 122 27.00 4.19 13.72
CA HIS A 122 28.44 3.95 13.68
C HIS A 122 29.03 4.04 12.26
N ALA A 123 28.21 3.89 11.23
CA ALA A 123 28.60 4.00 9.82
C ALA A 123 27.54 4.80 9.06
N ALA A 124 27.33 6.03 9.51
CA ALA A 124 26.30 6.91 9.00
C ALA A 124 26.59 7.35 7.55
N CYS A 125 25.59 7.25 6.68
CA CYS A 125 25.68 7.82 5.34
C CYS A 125 25.44 9.35 5.38
N PRO A 126 25.80 10.09 4.32
CA PRO A 126 25.72 11.57 4.32
C PRO A 126 24.31 12.15 4.59
N ILE A 127 23.25 11.37 4.51
CA ILE A 127 21.86 11.81 4.75
C ILE A 127 21.25 11.17 6.01
N HIS A 128 22.04 10.39 6.75
CA HIS A 128 21.56 9.57 7.87
C HIS A 128 20.80 10.38 8.93
N ASP A 129 21.36 11.48 9.38
CA ASP A 129 20.80 12.40 10.39
C ASP A 129 19.44 12.98 10.00
N LYS A 130 19.21 13.19 8.70
CA LYS A 130 17.94 13.67 8.15
C LYS A 130 16.96 12.54 7.88
N TRP A 131 17.49 11.39 7.45
CA TRP A 131 16.65 10.24 7.12
C TRP A 131 16.05 9.55 8.35
N MET A 132 16.82 9.37 9.40
CA MET A 132 16.38 8.66 10.61
C MET A 132 15.10 9.21 11.23
N PRO A 133 14.96 10.53 11.47
CA PRO A 133 13.73 11.10 12.02
C PRO A 133 12.53 10.92 11.09
N LEU A 134 12.73 11.04 9.78
CA LEU A 134 11.65 10.83 8.79
C LEU A 134 11.20 9.38 8.76
N ARG A 135 12.15 8.45 8.75
CA ARG A 135 11.88 7.01 8.81
C ARG A 135 11.10 6.65 10.07
N ALA A 136 11.48 7.17 11.23
CA ALA A 136 10.77 6.93 12.48
C ALA A 136 9.33 7.45 12.43
N ARG A 137 9.11 8.64 11.88
CA ARG A 137 7.76 9.22 11.70
C ARG A 137 6.89 8.38 10.77
N ILE A 138 7.44 7.90 9.66
CA ILE A 138 6.73 7.02 8.73
C ILE A 138 6.39 5.69 9.42
N ALA A 139 7.35 5.08 10.12
CA ALA A 139 7.12 3.85 10.87
C ALA A 139 5.99 4.02 11.89
N THR A 140 6.02 5.07 12.71
CA THR A 140 4.95 5.39 13.67
C THR A 140 3.60 5.55 12.98
N LEU A 141 3.53 6.29 11.87
CA LEU A 141 2.29 6.44 11.11
C LEU A 141 1.74 5.09 10.66
N LEU A 142 2.58 4.22 10.11
CA LEU A 142 2.16 2.91 9.59
C LEU A 142 1.84 1.92 10.71
N GLU A 143 2.43 2.05 11.88
CA GLU A 143 2.15 1.22 13.07
C GLU A 143 0.87 1.63 13.80
N THR A 144 0.55 2.92 13.81
CA THR A 144 -0.61 3.45 14.54
C THR A 144 -1.90 3.43 13.74
N GLN A 145 -1.87 3.23 12.44
CA GLN A 145 -3.06 3.12 11.59
C GLN A 145 -3.34 1.65 11.27
N THR A 146 -4.54 1.19 11.57
CA THR A 146 -5.01 -0.17 11.23
C THR A 146 -5.80 -0.19 9.92
N VAL A 147 -6.03 -1.39 9.39
CA VAL A 147 -6.93 -1.59 8.23
C VAL A 147 -8.35 -1.11 8.57
N ALA A 148 -8.81 -1.35 9.81
CA ALA A 148 -10.12 -0.88 10.26
C ALA A 148 -10.22 0.65 10.27
N ASP A 149 -9.17 1.35 10.71
CA ASP A 149 -9.13 2.83 10.71
C ASP A 149 -9.22 3.38 9.29
N LEU A 150 -8.49 2.77 8.35
CA LEU A 150 -8.54 3.17 6.94
C LEU A 150 -9.93 2.92 6.34
N ALA A 151 -10.54 1.77 6.64
CA ALA A 151 -11.89 1.45 6.19
C ALA A 151 -12.94 2.39 6.77
N ALA A 152 -12.83 2.75 8.05
CA ALA A 152 -13.71 3.73 8.68
C ALA A 152 -13.64 5.11 7.99
N LYS A 153 -12.43 5.57 7.67
CA LYS A 153 -12.24 6.81 6.91
C LYS A 153 -12.81 6.72 5.49
N ALA A 154 -12.65 5.56 4.82
CA ALA A 154 -13.17 5.36 3.46
C ALA A 154 -14.71 5.32 3.40
N ARG A 155 -15.40 4.81 4.44
CA ARG A 155 -16.88 4.82 4.53
C ARG A 155 -17.48 6.22 4.57
N ASN A 156 -16.76 7.20 5.08
CA ASN A 156 -17.26 8.57 5.23
C ASN A 156 -17.43 9.33 3.89
N GLY A 157 -17.16 8.68 2.75
CA GLY A 157 -17.36 9.24 1.40
C GLY A 157 -16.45 10.42 1.02
N ARG A 158 -15.64 10.90 1.96
CA ARG A 158 -14.69 12.02 1.73
C ARG A 158 -13.33 11.55 1.22
N THR A 159 -13.06 10.24 1.26
CA THR A 159 -11.79 9.64 0.83
C THR A 159 -12.04 8.62 -0.26
N ARG A 160 -11.11 8.50 -1.20
CA ARG A 160 -11.18 7.55 -2.31
C ARG A 160 -10.21 6.40 -2.08
N LEU A 161 -10.69 5.18 -2.28
CA LEU A 161 -9.88 3.97 -2.22
C LEU A 161 -9.43 3.52 -3.62
N ALA A 162 -10.20 3.86 -4.66
CA ALA A 162 -9.91 3.53 -6.05
C ALA A 162 -9.73 4.79 -6.90
N PRO A 163 -9.06 4.69 -8.09
CA PRO A 163 -9.00 5.78 -9.05
C PRO A 163 -10.39 6.30 -9.39
N ALA A 164 -10.50 7.61 -9.67
CA ALA A 164 -11.77 8.15 -10.18
C ALA A 164 -12.08 7.45 -11.51
N ARG A 165 -13.24 6.80 -11.61
CA ARG A 165 -13.73 6.26 -12.88
C ARG A 165 -13.65 7.36 -13.95
N LYS A 166 -12.87 7.14 -15.00
CA LYS A 166 -12.97 8.00 -16.18
C LYS A 166 -14.42 7.93 -16.66
N PRO A 167 -15.08 9.08 -16.93
CA PRO A 167 -16.40 9.04 -17.51
C PRO A 167 -16.32 8.21 -18.80
N ALA A 168 -17.23 7.26 -18.94
CA ALA A 168 -17.33 6.46 -20.15
C ALA A 168 -17.45 7.43 -21.33
N GLY A 169 -16.44 7.47 -22.18
CA GLY A 169 -16.47 8.28 -23.38
C GLY A 169 -17.71 7.89 -24.18
N LYS A 170 -18.62 8.83 -24.39
CA LYS A 170 -19.70 8.68 -25.36
C LYS A 170 -19.06 8.41 -26.71
N ARG A 171 -19.28 7.21 -27.26
CA ARG A 171 -19.06 6.91 -28.68
C ARG A 171 -20.17 7.54 -29.48
#